data_49eb180a813bb16a142b0020a561f71f
#
_entry.id   49eb180a813bb16a142b0020a561f71f
#
_cell.length_a   1.000
_cell.length_b   1.000
_cell.length_c   1.000
_cell.angle_alpha   90.00
_cell.angle_beta   90.00
_cell.angle_gamma   90.00
#
_symmetry.space_group_name_H-M   'P 1'
#
loop_
_entity.id
_entity.type
_entity.pdbx_description
1 polymer ?
#
loop_
_entity_poly.entity_id
_entity_poly.type
_entity_poly.pdbx_seq_one_letter_code
_entity_poly.pdbx_strand_id
1 'polypeptide(L)'
;GLTDICIYPHMDFNNIDYEEVAMCHEEALEQFLESAHVDDALMSRMIMERKMFPVYFGSALRMNGVEELINGIDTYVSCSDYGEEFSAKVYKITRDDRGERLTHLKVCGGSLKSKMLIGNEKVNQIRVYAGDKFTSINEAVAGTVCAVTGLSETKAGQFIGAGGEDNIPVLEPVLNYKLNLPAGTDPVALLSKLRTLEEEEPELHVEWDENFKEIHVSVMGPVLIEVLTNIIKTRFGVDVTFGEGSIVYKETIKNKAYGIGHFEPLRHYAEVHLLLEPGEPGSGMRYECHCSEDILDKNWQRLVYTHLCEKMHRGVLTGSELTDMKITLVAGRAHPKHTEGGD
;
A
#
# COMPACT_ATOMS: atom_id res chain seq x y z
N GLY A 1 -12.63 -0.51 -23.41
CA GLY A 1 -13.78 0.30 -23.82
C GLY A 1 -14.32 1.04 -22.61
N LEU A 2 -14.34 2.36 -22.68
CA LEU A 2 -14.97 3.28 -21.73
C LEU A 2 -16.49 3.24 -21.92
N THR A 3 -17.18 2.20 -21.47
CA THR A 3 -18.62 2.08 -21.72
C THR A 3 -19.48 2.12 -20.46
N ASP A 4 -18.93 2.27 -19.27
CA ASP A 4 -19.74 2.40 -18.07
C ASP A 4 -19.29 3.60 -17.23
N ILE A 5 -19.62 4.81 -17.70
CA ILE A 5 -19.70 5.96 -16.81
C ILE A 5 -20.99 5.77 -16.02
N CYS A 6 -20.91 5.20 -14.84
CA CYS A 6 -22.01 5.22 -13.89
C CYS A 6 -22.24 6.67 -13.47
N ILE A 7 -23.26 7.31 -14.03
CA ILE A 7 -23.74 8.60 -13.57
C ILE A 7 -24.56 8.32 -12.31
N TYR A 8 -23.94 8.53 -11.14
CA TYR A 8 -24.65 8.44 -9.88
C TYR A 8 -25.54 9.67 -9.71
N PRO A 9 -26.79 9.52 -9.28
CA PRO A 9 -27.68 10.65 -9.06
C PRO A 9 -27.17 11.52 -7.88
N HIS A 10 -27.00 12.82 -8.15
CA HIS A 10 -26.60 13.83 -7.18
C HIS A 10 -27.81 14.66 -6.80
N MET A 11 -28.16 14.69 -5.51
CA MET A 11 -29.35 15.36 -4.99
C MET A 11 -28.98 16.63 -4.22
N ASP A 12 -29.70 17.72 -4.47
CA ASP A 12 -29.57 18.96 -3.71
C ASP A 12 -30.22 18.83 -2.35
N PHE A 13 -29.42 18.69 -1.29
CA PHE A 13 -29.88 18.57 0.09
C PHE A 13 -30.13 19.92 0.78
N ASN A 14 -29.90 21.05 0.12
CA ASN A 14 -30.44 22.33 0.55
C ASN A 14 -31.94 22.47 0.19
N ASN A 15 -32.39 21.73 -0.83
CA ASN A 15 -33.77 21.69 -1.28
C ASN A 15 -34.10 20.31 -1.87
N ILE A 16 -34.43 19.34 -1.00
CA ILE A 16 -34.61 17.96 -1.39
C ILE A 16 -35.85 17.79 -2.28
N ASP A 17 -35.66 17.26 -3.48
CA ASP A 17 -36.72 16.79 -4.36
C ASP A 17 -36.98 15.30 -4.09
N TYR A 18 -38.03 15.00 -3.30
CA TYR A 18 -38.37 13.61 -2.95
C TYR A 18 -38.82 12.76 -4.15
N GLU A 19 -39.28 13.38 -5.25
CA GLU A 19 -39.62 12.66 -6.47
C GLU A 19 -38.34 12.10 -7.13
N GLU A 20 -37.29 12.93 -7.22
CA GLU A 20 -35.97 12.48 -7.72
C GLU A 20 -35.37 11.41 -6.79
N VAL A 21 -35.46 11.58 -5.47
CA VAL A 21 -34.98 10.59 -4.49
C VAL A 21 -35.70 9.26 -4.67
N ALA A 22 -37.04 9.29 -4.85
CA ALA A 22 -37.85 8.10 -5.07
C ALA A 22 -37.47 7.30 -6.31
N MET A 23 -36.98 7.95 -7.36
CA MET A 23 -36.53 7.28 -8.58
C MET A 23 -35.22 6.48 -8.39
N CYS A 24 -34.50 6.66 -7.29
CA CYS A 24 -33.23 5.99 -7.04
C CYS A 24 -33.36 4.58 -6.42
N HIS A 25 -34.54 4.25 -5.85
CA HIS A 25 -34.77 2.99 -5.15
C HIS A 25 -36.24 2.59 -5.06
N GLU A 26 -36.57 1.31 -5.25
CA GLU A 26 -37.96 0.82 -5.25
C GLU A 26 -38.70 1.14 -3.94
N GLU A 27 -38.07 0.89 -2.78
CA GLU A 27 -38.64 1.17 -1.47
C GLU A 27 -38.87 2.68 -1.23
N ALA A 28 -38.00 3.54 -1.78
CA ALA A 28 -38.15 4.98 -1.73
C ALA A 28 -39.34 5.44 -2.61
N LEU A 29 -39.55 4.78 -3.75
CA LEU A 29 -40.72 5.04 -4.60
C LEU A 29 -42.03 4.63 -3.89
N GLU A 30 -42.05 3.49 -3.21
CA GLU A 30 -43.23 3.05 -2.44
C GLU A 30 -43.56 4.05 -1.34
N GLN A 31 -42.56 4.47 -0.54
CA GLN A 31 -42.80 5.48 0.53
C GLN A 31 -43.29 6.82 -0.05
N PHE A 32 -42.69 7.27 -1.18
CA PHE A 32 -43.12 8.52 -1.81
C PHE A 32 -44.54 8.46 -2.36
N LEU A 33 -44.94 7.34 -2.94
CA LEU A 33 -46.34 7.16 -3.41
C LEU A 33 -47.38 7.15 -2.28
N GLU A 34 -46.98 6.69 -1.08
CA GLU A 34 -47.85 6.66 0.07
C GLU A 34 -47.94 8.00 0.82
N SER A 35 -46.80 8.72 0.95
CA SER A 35 -46.70 9.87 1.86
C SER A 35 -46.15 11.15 1.21
N ALA A 36 -45.75 11.10 -0.08
CA ALA A 36 -45.01 12.17 -0.78
C ALA A 36 -43.70 12.57 -0.08
N HIS A 37 -43.12 11.65 0.70
CA HIS A 37 -41.91 11.85 1.48
C HIS A 37 -41.12 10.55 1.54
N VAL A 38 -39.79 10.64 1.71
CA VAL A 38 -38.90 9.49 1.94
C VAL A 38 -38.19 9.69 3.27
N ASP A 39 -38.20 8.68 4.11
CA ASP A 39 -37.62 8.73 5.46
C ASP A 39 -36.10 8.93 5.44
N ASP A 40 -35.57 9.70 6.39
CA ASP A 40 -34.14 9.94 6.58
C ASP A 40 -33.36 8.64 6.78
N ALA A 41 -33.94 7.64 7.43
CA ALA A 41 -33.31 6.33 7.64
C ALA A 41 -33.09 5.58 6.31
N LEU A 42 -34.08 5.65 5.40
CA LEU A 42 -33.94 5.07 4.06
C LEU A 42 -32.97 5.87 3.22
N MET A 43 -33.02 7.20 3.26
CA MET A 43 -32.04 8.06 2.58
C MET A 43 -30.61 7.80 3.09
N SER A 44 -30.39 7.67 4.39
CA SER A 44 -29.08 7.30 4.97
C SER A 44 -28.57 5.97 4.42
N ARG A 45 -29.44 4.93 4.34
CA ARG A 45 -29.10 3.63 3.77
C ARG A 45 -28.72 3.75 2.28
N MET A 46 -29.49 4.48 1.48
CA MET A 46 -29.23 4.70 0.06
C MET A 46 -27.90 5.44 -0.18
N ILE A 47 -27.55 6.41 0.68
CA ILE A 47 -26.25 7.10 0.65
C ILE A 47 -25.11 6.12 0.98
N MET A 48 -25.26 5.32 2.03
CA MET A 48 -24.26 4.33 2.42
C MET A 48 -24.06 3.24 1.36
N GLU A 49 -25.11 2.84 0.66
CA GLU A 49 -25.09 1.90 -0.46
C GLU A 49 -24.61 2.56 -1.78
N ARG A 50 -24.29 3.86 -1.75
CA ARG A 50 -23.86 4.65 -2.92
C ARG A 50 -24.88 4.67 -4.07
N LYS A 51 -26.16 4.63 -3.76
CA LYS A 51 -27.24 4.75 -4.74
C LYS A 51 -27.59 6.19 -5.04
N MET A 52 -27.29 7.11 -4.11
CA MET A 52 -27.40 8.55 -4.29
C MET A 52 -26.29 9.29 -3.53
N PHE A 53 -26.01 10.52 -3.95
CA PHE A 53 -24.98 11.37 -3.36
C PHE A 53 -25.59 12.72 -2.97
N PRO A 54 -25.58 13.07 -1.66
CA PRO A 54 -26.05 14.37 -1.20
C PRO A 54 -25.07 15.48 -1.62
N VAL A 55 -25.63 16.59 -2.13
CA VAL A 55 -24.87 17.78 -2.51
C VAL A 55 -25.38 18.95 -1.68
N TYR A 56 -24.47 19.68 -1.05
CA TYR A 56 -24.76 20.88 -0.27
C TYR A 56 -24.10 22.08 -0.94
N PHE A 57 -24.90 23.10 -1.20
CA PHE A 57 -24.40 24.37 -1.75
C PHE A 57 -24.17 25.38 -0.64
N GLY A 58 -22.99 25.95 -0.58
CA GLY A 58 -22.67 26.89 0.50
C GLY A 58 -21.43 27.75 0.19
N SER A 59 -21.13 28.65 1.10
CA SER A 59 -19.91 29.45 1.08
C SER A 59 -19.22 29.37 2.44
N ALA A 60 -18.17 28.54 2.53
CA ALA A 60 -17.40 28.34 3.77
C ALA A 60 -16.83 29.66 4.32
N LEU A 61 -16.36 30.56 3.45
CA LEU A 61 -15.83 31.87 3.85
C LEU A 61 -16.90 32.77 4.53
N ARG A 62 -18.16 32.64 4.10
CA ARG A 62 -19.29 33.41 4.64
C ARG A 62 -20.11 32.63 5.67
N MET A 63 -19.71 31.39 5.97
CA MET A 63 -20.40 30.46 6.85
C MET A 63 -21.84 30.11 6.42
N ASN A 64 -22.21 30.36 5.15
CA ASN A 64 -23.51 30.00 4.62
C ASN A 64 -23.51 28.52 4.19
N GLY A 65 -24.52 27.74 4.55
CA GLY A 65 -24.66 26.32 4.19
C GLY A 65 -23.73 25.38 4.99
N VAL A 66 -22.95 25.90 5.93
CA VAL A 66 -22.00 25.07 6.74
C VAL A 66 -22.78 24.28 7.80
N GLU A 67 -23.76 24.91 8.44
CA GLU A 67 -24.61 24.26 9.46
C GLU A 67 -25.44 23.14 8.83
N GLU A 68 -26.01 23.38 7.66
CA GLU A 68 -26.78 22.41 6.88
C GLU A 68 -25.93 21.20 6.50
N LEU A 69 -24.67 21.41 6.07
CA LEU A 69 -23.75 20.34 5.78
C LEU A 69 -23.39 19.52 7.03
N ILE A 70 -23.13 20.17 8.16
CA ILE A 70 -22.81 19.49 9.42
C ILE A 70 -24.01 18.67 9.91
N ASN A 71 -25.21 19.23 9.87
CA ASN A 71 -26.43 18.52 10.23
C ASN A 71 -26.69 17.34 9.29
N GLY A 72 -26.43 17.51 8.00
CA GLY A 72 -26.52 16.41 7.01
C GLY A 72 -25.54 15.28 7.28
N ILE A 73 -24.32 15.59 7.68
CA ILE A 73 -23.35 14.56 8.11
C ILE A 73 -23.85 13.81 9.34
N ASP A 74 -24.38 14.52 10.34
CA ASP A 74 -24.89 13.91 11.57
C ASP A 74 -26.13 13.05 11.32
N THR A 75 -26.98 13.45 10.38
CA THR A 75 -28.25 12.75 10.06
C THR A 75 -28.00 11.52 9.17
N TYR A 76 -27.15 11.65 8.13
CA TYR A 76 -27.07 10.63 7.06
C TYR A 76 -25.83 9.74 7.13
N VAL A 77 -24.81 10.08 7.92
CA VAL A 77 -23.62 9.25 8.07
C VAL A 77 -23.75 8.39 9.32
N SER A 78 -23.98 7.10 9.14
CA SER A 78 -24.00 6.14 10.24
C SER A 78 -22.57 5.83 10.73
N CYS A 79 -22.43 5.67 12.05
CA CYS A 79 -21.20 5.10 12.62
C CYS A 79 -21.08 3.62 12.22
N SER A 80 -19.88 3.21 11.83
CA SER A 80 -19.61 1.80 11.56
C SER A 80 -19.72 0.98 12.86
N ASP A 81 -20.33 -0.21 12.77
CA ASP A 81 -20.23 -1.20 13.84
C ASP A 81 -18.82 -1.77 13.85
N TYR A 82 -18.13 -1.56 14.95
CA TYR A 82 -16.77 -2.04 15.17
C TYR A 82 -16.80 -3.34 15.97
N GLY A 83 -16.04 -4.35 15.50
CA GLY A 83 -15.90 -5.61 16.24
C GLY A 83 -15.21 -5.42 17.60
N GLU A 84 -15.34 -6.43 18.47
CA GLU A 84 -14.74 -6.42 19.81
C GLU A 84 -13.22 -6.72 19.80
N GLU A 85 -12.75 -7.46 18.80
CA GLU A 85 -11.32 -7.80 18.64
C GLU A 85 -10.54 -6.61 18.09
N PHE A 86 -9.32 -6.43 18.60
CA PHE A 86 -8.46 -5.35 18.16
C PHE A 86 -8.14 -5.48 16.67
N SER A 87 -8.42 -4.41 15.96
CA SER A 87 -7.98 -4.22 14.58
C SER A 87 -7.72 -2.74 14.29
N ALA A 88 -6.77 -2.46 13.42
CA ALA A 88 -6.44 -1.10 13.01
C ALA A 88 -5.92 -1.05 11.57
N LYS A 89 -6.24 0.02 10.85
CA LYS A 89 -5.72 0.29 9.51
C LYS A 89 -4.67 1.39 9.56
N VAL A 90 -3.46 1.08 9.12
CA VAL A 90 -2.40 2.06 8.94
C VAL A 90 -2.66 2.80 7.63
N TYR A 91 -2.77 4.12 7.69
CA TYR A 91 -3.02 4.92 6.48
C TYR A 91 -1.86 5.83 6.08
N LYS A 92 -0.93 6.11 7.00
CA LYS A 92 0.23 6.97 6.73
C LYS A 92 1.38 6.68 7.70
N ILE A 93 2.60 6.87 7.22
CA ILE A 93 3.82 6.92 8.03
C ILE A 93 4.38 8.33 7.93
N THR A 94 4.82 8.90 9.04
CA THR A 94 5.54 10.18 9.07
C THR A 94 6.65 10.13 10.10
N ARG A 95 7.44 11.20 10.19
CA ARG A 95 8.41 11.42 11.26
C ARG A 95 8.17 12.78 11.90
N ASP A 96 8.33 12.86 13.21
CA ASP A 96 8.24 14.12 13.92
C ASP A 96 9.56 14.93 13.78
N ASP A 97 9.57 16.15 14.33
CA ASP A 97 10.72 17.06 14.28
C ASP A 97 12.00 16.47 14.89
N ARG A 98 11.88 15.43 15.70
CA ARG A 98 13.00 14.70 16.30
C ARG A 98 13.43 13.48 15.48
N GLY A 99 12.75 13.21 14.36
CA GLY A 99 12.97 12.07 13.51
C GLY A 99 12.32 10.77 14.04
N GLU A 100 11.50 10.83 15.11
CA GLU A 100 10.78 9.67 15.62
C GLU A 100 9.70 9.24 14.63
N ARG A 101 9.66 7.95 14.30
CA ARG A 101 8.70 7.36 13.37
C ARG A 101 7.30 7.33 13.98
N LEU A 102 6.34 7.85 13.25
CA LEU A 102 4.92 7.88 13.60
C LEU A 102 4.13 7.01 12.65
N THR A 103 3.47 5.99 13.18
CA THR A 103 2.52 5.18 12.44
C THR A 103 1.12 5.74 12.67
N HIS A 104 0.54 6.36 11.64
CA HIS A 104 -0.82 6.90 11.70
C HIS A 104 -1.82 5.80 11.36
N LEU A 105 -2.77 5.57 12.23
CA LEU A 105 -3.75 4.50 12.09
C LEU A 105 -5.14 4.91 12.56
N LYS A 106 -6.14 4.23 12.04
CA LYS A 106 -7.50 4.24 12.55
C LYS A 106 -7.76 2.91 13.24
N VAL A 107 -8.21 2.94 14.49
CA VAL A 107 -8.65 1.74 15.21
C VAL A 107 -10.00 1.32 14.63
N CYS A 108 -10.08 0.12 14.08
CA CYS A 108 -11.25 -0.45 13.39
C CYS A 108 -11.99 -1.52 14.19
N GLY A 109 -11.48 -1.90 15.37
CA GLY A 109 -12.10 -2.85 16.28
C GLY A 109 -11.42 -2.85 17.63
N GLY A 110 -12.12 -3.20 18.68
CA GLY A 110 -11.61 -3.27 20.04
C GLY A 110 -10.96 -1.99 20.54
N SER A 111 -9.80 -2.09 21.14
CA SER A 111 -9.03 -0.93 21.62
C SER A 111 -7.51 -1.15 21.51
N LEU A 112 -6.80 -0.08 21.23
CA LEU A 112 -5.34 -0.01 21.21
C LEU A 112 -4.85 0.59 22.53
N LYS A 113 -3.98 -0.14 23.24
CA LYS A 113 -3.44 0.33 24.52
C LYS A 113 -1.96 0.67 24.42
N SER A 114 -1.54 1.69 25.18
CA SER A 114 -0.13 1.98 25.37
C SER A 114 0.56 0.74 25.97
N LYS A 115 1.76 0.42 25.45
CA LYS A 115 2.55 -0.79 25.79
C LYS A 115 2.00 -2.12 25.26
N MET A 116 0.92 -2.11 24.48
CA MET A 116 0.42 -3.28 23.78
C MET A 116 1.47 -3.80 22.78
N LEU A 117 1.56 -5.12 22.62
CA LEU A 117 2.39 -5.77 21.63
C LEU A 117 1.61 -5.94 20.32
N ILE A 118 2.23 -5.57 19.23
CA ILE A 118 1.74 -5.79 17.87
C ILE A 118 2.83 -6.58 17.14
N GLY A 119 2.57 -7.87 16.89
CA GLY A 119 3.63 -8.76 16.45
C GLY A 119 4.77 -8.83 17.49
N ASN A 120 5.98 -8.48 17.06
CA ASN A 120 7.17 -8.44 17.91
C ASN A 120 7.48 -7.02 18.45
N GLU A 121 6.69 -6.02 18.08
CA GLU A 121 6.94 -4.62 18.41
C GLU A 121 5.97 -4.12 19.49
N LYS A 122 6.38 -3.08 20.18
CA LYS A 122 5.60 -2.52 21.30
C LYS A 122 5.19 -1.09 21.02
N VAL A 123 3.90 -0.80 21.15
CA VAL A 123 3.37 0.57 21.10
C VAL A 123 3.92 1.36 22.30
N ASN A 124 4.69 2.39 22.04
CA ASN A 124 5.27 3.23 23.10
C ASN A 124 4.31 4.32 23.56
N GLN A 125 3.81 5.11 22.66
CA GLN A 125 2.92 6.24 22.91
C GLN A 125 1.81 6.28 21.88
N ILE A 126 0.62 6.67 22.31
CA ILE A 126 -0.52 6.94 21.43
C ILE A 126 -0.77 8.44 21.46
N ARG A 127 -0.76 9.10 20.29
CA ARG A 127 -0.94 10.54 20.10
C ARG A 127 -2.21 10.82 19.29
N VAL A 128 -3.08 11.64 19.81
CA VAL A 128 -4.24 12.17 19.06
C VAL A 128 -3.92 13.62 18.70
N TYR A 129 -3.92 13.90 17.41
CA TYR A 129 -3.55 15.20 16.86
C TYR A 129 -4.77 16.13 16.71
N ALA A 130 -4.57 17.41 17.01
CA ALA A 130 -5.49 18.49 16.69
C ALA A 130 -4.66 19.64 16.08
N GLY A 131 -4.58 19.69 14.75
CA GLY A 131 -3.60 20.49 14.02
C GLY A 131 -2.18 20.03 14.34
N ASP A 132 -1.28 20.96 14.67
CA ASP A 132 0.13 20.68 14.98
C ASP A 132 0.36 20.17 16.41
N LYS A 133 -0.67 20.20 17.25
CA LYS A 133 -0.59 19.79 18.65
C LYS A 133 -1.17 18.39 18.81
N PHE A 134 -0.60 17.62 19.74
CA PHE A 134 -1.13 16.32 20.10
C PHE A 134 -1.36 16.18 21.60
N THR A 135 -2.30 15.31 21.94
CA THR A 135 -2.54 14.82 23.30
C THR A 135 -2.16 13.35 23.37
N SER A 136 -1.37 12.97 24.36
CA SER A 136 -1.06 11.55 24.62
C SER A 136 -2.20 10.91 25.41
N ILE A 137 -2.64 9.73 24.92
CA ILE A 137 -3.66 8.92 25.57
C ILE A 137 -3.12 7.53 25.88
N ASN A 138 -3.73 6.85 26.86
CA ASN A 138 -3.31 5.50 27.23
C ASN A 138 -4.05 4.41 26.45
N GLU A 139 -5.26 4.73 25.96
CA GLU A 139 -6.12 3.83 25.22
C GLU A 139 -6.87 4.58 24.13
N ALA A 140 -6.90 4.01 22.93
CA ALA A 140 -7.67 4.47 21.78
C ALA A 140 -8.70 3.40 21.44
N VAL A 141 -9.98 3.74 21.55
CA VAL A 141 -11.10 2.84 21.23
C VAL A 141 -11.38 2.80 19.74
N ALA A 142 -12.12 1.82 19.28
CA ALA A 142 -12.56 1.71 17.89
C ALA A 142 -13.20 3.01 17.39
N GLY A 143 -12.89 3.39 16.14
CA GLY A 143 -13.25 4.68 15.55
C GLY A 143 -12.20 5.78 15.76
N THR A 144 -11.27 5.65 16.72
CA THR A 144 -10.23 6.66 16.98
C THR A 144 -9.18 6.67 15.86
N VAL A 145 -8.85 7.88 15.39
CA VAL A 145 -7.73 8.15 14.51
C VAL A 145 -6.58 8.69 15.36
N CYS A 146 -5.44 8.03 15.32
CA CYS A 146 -4.29 8.39 16.14
C CYS A 146 -2.95 8.06 15.45
N ALA A 147 -1.86 8.57 16.01
CA ALA A 147 -0.51 8.16 15.63
C ALA A 147 0.15 7.44 16.80
N VAL A 148 0.92 6.42 16.49
CA VAL A 148 1.65 5.65 17.52
C VAL A 148 3.13 5.65 17.23
N THR A 149 3.93 5.58 18.30
CA THR A 149 5.37 5.39 18.24
C THR A 149 5.75 3.98 18.70
N GLY A 150 6.90 3.49 18.26
CA GLY A 150 7.44 2.18 18.65
C GLY A 150 7.18 1.06 17.65
N LEU A 151 6.53 1.35 16.51
CA LEU A 151 6.34 0.41 15.42
C LEU A 151 7.29 0.79 14.27
N SER A 152 8.16 -0.12 13.84
CA SER A 152 9.15 0.09 12.77
C SER A 152 8.84 -0.66 11.48
N GLU A 153 8.11 -1.79 11.58
CA GLU A 153 7.86 -2.69 10.45
C GLU A 153 6.54 -2.40 9.71
N THR A 154 5.67 -1.58 10.29
CA THR A 154 4.35 -1.27 9.70
C THR A 154 4.47 -0.47 8.41
N LYS A 155 3.54 -0.69 7.47
CA LYS A 155 3.48 0.01 6.18
C LYS A 155 2.15 0.72 6.01
N ALA A 156 2.13 1.82 5.24
CA ALA A 156 0.89 2.46 4.84
C ALA A 156 0.04 1.49 3.99
N GLY A 157 -1.27 1.45 4.26
CA GLY A 157 -2.20 0.49 3.66
C GLY A 157 -2.34 -0.84 4.41
N GLN A 158 -1.43 -1.15 5.33
CA GLN A 158 -1.44 -2.39 6.11
C GLN A 158 -2.59 -2.43 7.10
N PHE A 159 -3.17 -3.62 7.27
CA PHE A 159 -4.14 -3.93 8.33
C PHE A 159 -3.45 -4.65 9.47
N ILE A 160 -3.74 -4.26 10.71
CA ILE A 160 -3.13 -4.82 11.92
C ILE A 160 -4.23 -5.44 12.78
N GLY A 161 -4.02 -6.65 13.30
CA GLY A 161 -4.97 -7.34 14.17
C GLY A 161 -5.95 -8.22 13.41
N ALA A 162 -7.15 -8.42 13.95
CA ALA A 162 -8.14 -9.35 13.41
C ALA A 162 -8.92 -8.74 12.23
N GLY A 163 -9.09 -9.52 11.18
CA GLY A 163 -10.11 -9.32 10.15
C GLY A 163 -9.96 -8.06 9.29
N GLY A 164 -9.04 -8.06 8.36
CA GLY A 164 -8.94 -7.03 7.32
C GLY A 164 -7.96 -7.45 6.25
N GLU A 165 -8.12 -6.90 5.05
CA GLU A 165 -7.20 -7.11 3.95
C GLU A 165 -6.27 -5.92 3.82
N ASP A 166 -5.00 -6.18 3.57
CA ASP A 166 -4.03 -5.15 3.24
C ASP A 166 -4.44 -4.47 1.94
N ASN A 167 -4.57 -3.16 1.99
CA ASN A 167 -4.87 -2.37 0.79
C ASN A 167 -3.54 -1.91 0.18
N ILE A 168 -2.91 -2.81 -0.55
CA ILE A 168 -1.68 -2.51 -1.28
C ILE A 168 -2.04 -1.55 -2.42
N PRO A 169 -1.28 -0.45 -2.61
CA PRO A 169 -1.51 0.46 -3.72
C PRO A 169 -1.47 -0.29 -5.06
N VAL A 170 -2.56 -0.19 -5.83
CA VAL A 170 -2.67 -0.85 -7.14
C VAL A 170 -1.79 -0.15 -8.19
N LEU A 171 -1.44 1.10 -7.95
CA LEU A 171 -0.66 1.92 -8.87
C LEU A 171 0.84 1.75 -8.57
N GLU A 172 1.57 1.27 -9.57
CA GLU A 172 3.03 1.18 -9.54
C GLU A 172 3.67 2.40 -10.23
N PRO A 173 4.85 2.87 -9.77
CA PRO A 173 5.58 3.92 -10.43
C PRO A 173 5.93 3.55 -11.87
N VAL A 174 5.66 4.45 -12.81
CA VAL A 174 5.87 4.22 -14.26
C VAL A 174 7.05 4.99 -14.85
N LEU A 175 7.56 5.99 -14.14
CA LEU A 175 8.68 6.82 -14.58
C LEU A 175 9.87 6.66 -13.64
N ASN A 176 11.02 6.35 -14.19
CA ASN A 176 12.29 6.23 -13.48
C ASN A 176 13.21 7.40 -13.83
N TYR A 177 13.79 8.02 -12.82
CA TYR A 177 14.70 9.15 -12.95
C TYR A 177 16.02 8.85 -12.22
N LYS A 178 17.14 9.12 -12.89
CA LYS A 178 18.43 9.13 -12.22
C LYS A 178 18.56 10.37 -11.35
N LEU A 179 18.97 10.20 -10.11
CA LEU A 179 19.28 11.28 -9.19
C LEU A 179 20.72 11.76 -9.37
N ASN A 180 20.89 13.01 -9.78
CA ASN A 180 22.20 13.62 -9.91
C ASN A 180 22.57 14.34 -8.61
N LEU A 181 23.71 13.97 -8.04
CA LEU A 181 24.20 14.50 -6.77
C LEU A 181 25.21 15.60 -6.99
N PRO A 182 25.21 16.67 -6.17
CA PRO A 182 26.28 17.67 -6.18
C PRO A 182 27.63 17.05 -5.78
N ALA A 183 28.72 17.63 -6.27
CA ALA A 183 30.06 17.15 -5.97
C ALA A 183 30.32 17.16 -4.44
N GLY A 184 30.86 16.06 -3.94
CA GLY A 184 31.17 15.89 -2.52
C GLY A 184 30.04 15.34 -1.67
N THR A 185 28.88 15.04 -2.25
CA THR A 185 27.78 14.36 -1.53
C THR A 185 28.05 12.86 -1.48
N ASP A 186 27.94 12.26 -0.30
CA ASP A 186 28.00 10.81 -0.13
C ASP A 186 26.68 10.16 -0.58
N PRO A 187 26.69 9.34 -1.67
CA PRO A 187 25.48 8.71 -2.17
C PRO A 187 24.84 7.74 -1.16
N VAL A 188 25.65 7.01 -0.38
CA VAL A 188 25.16 6.01 0.56
C VAL A 188 24.44 6.67 1.73
N ALA A 189 24.99 7.77 2.24
CA ALA A 189 24.34 8.57 3.30
C ALA A 189 23.00 9.16 2.83
N LEU A 190 22.94 9.64 1.58
CA LEU A 190 21.70 10.16 1.02
C LEU A 190 20.69 9.04 0.73
N LEU A 191 21.14 7.88 0.24
CA LEU A 191 20.29 6.70 0.01
C LEU A 191 19.53 6.29 1.28
N SER A 192 20.20 6.26 2.43
CA SER A 192 19.55 5.97 3.71
C SER A 192 18.43 6.97 4.04
N LYS A 193 18.63 8.25 3.75
CA LYS A 193 17.61 9.30 3.94
C LYS A 193 16.46 9.17 2.94
N LEU A 194 16.74 8.80 1.70
CA LEU A 194 15.71 8.56 0.68
C LEU A 194 14.86 7.33 1.00
N ARG A 195 15.46 6.27 1.55
CA ARG A 195 14.70 5.11 2.07
C ARG A 195 13.71 5.51 3.17
N THR A 196 14.07 6.50 3.97
CA THR A 196 13.14 7.06 4.98
C THR A 196 11.95 7.79 4.33
N LEU A 197 12.17 8.48 3.21
CA LEU A 197 11.08 9.10 2.44
C LEU A 197 10.19 8.06 1.75
N GLU A 198 10.76 6.97 1.26
CA GLU A 198 10.03 5.84 0.67
C GLU A 198 9.04 5.19 1.67
N GLU A 199 9.39 5.16 2.97
CA GLU A 199 8.45 4.73 4.01
C GLU A 199 7.26 5.69 4.19
N GLU A 200 7.51 7.00 4.03
CA GLU A 200 6.50 8.06 4.19
C GLU A 200 5.60 8.19 2.95
N GLU A 201 6.16 7.97 1.76
CA GLU A 201 5.52 8.12 0.45
C GLU A 201 5.57 6.77 -0.30
N PRO A 202 4.55 5.92 -0.16
CA PRO A 202 4.54 4.57 -0.75
C PRO A 202 4.61 4.53 -2.28
N GLU A 203 4.29 5.66 -2.95
CA GLU A 203 4.37 5.82 -4.41
C GLU A 203 5.80 6.13 -4.89
N LEU A 204 6.72 6.38 -3.95
CA LEU A 204 8.13 6.59 -4.22
C LEU A 204 8.87 5.26 -4.13
N HIS A 205 9.60 4.92 -5.17
CA HIS A 205 10.48 3.76 -5.16
C HIS A 205 11.91 4.17 -5.42
N VAL A 206 12.82 3.80 -4.51
CA VAL A 206 14.24 4.19 -4.56
C VAL A 206 15.10 2.97 -4.81
N GLU A 207 15.86 2.97 -5.89
CA GLU A 207 16.77 1.90 -6.27
C GLU A 207 18.23 2.37 -6.21
N TRP A 208 19.11 1.49 -5.77
CA TRP A 208 20.55 1.66 -5.82
C TRP A 208 21.15 0.76 -6.90
N ASP A 209 21.76 1.35 -7.91
CA ASP A 209 22.51 0.61 -8.90
C ASP A 209 23.98 0.45 -8.43
N GLU A 210 24.34 -0.79 -8.07
CA GLU A 210 25.69 -1.11 -7.59
C GLU A 210 26.77 -0.99 -8.65
N ASN A 211 26.43 -1.23 -9.94
CA ASN A 211 27.38 -1.20 -11.03
C ASN A 211 27.81 0.23 -11.37
N PHE A 212 26.83 1.13 -11.43
CA PHE A 212 27.06 2.53 -11.75
C PHE A 212 27.21 3.41 -10.52
N LYS A 213 26.91 2.88 -9.31
CA LYS A 213 26.86 3.62 -8.04
C LYS A 213 25.94 4.83 -8.12
N GLU A 214 24.76 4.61 -8.69
CA GLU A 214 23.76 5.62 -8.96
C GLU A 214 22.48 5.34 -8.18
N ILE A 215 21.79 6.43 -7.79
CA ILE A 215 20.46 6.35 -7.18
C ILE A 215 19.45 6.61 -8.28
N HIS A 216 18.49 5.72 -8.40
CA HIS A 216 17.33 5.85 -9.27
C HIS A 216 16.08 6.00 -8.43
N VAL A 217 15.15 6.82 -8.91
CA VAL A 217 13.89 7.12 -8.23
C VAL A 217 12.75 6.91 -9.21
N SER A 218 11.85 6.00 -8.88
CA SER A 218 10.66 5.75 -9.67
C SER A 218 9.44 6.43 -9.04
N VAL A 219 8.65 7.11 -9.85
CA VAL A 219 7.52 7.94 -9.43
C VAL A 219 6.34 7.81 -10.40
N MET A 220 5.15 8.15 -9.94
CA MET A 220 3.92 8.12 -10.74
C MET A 220 3.85 9.22 -11.81
N GLY A 221 4.52 10.37 -11.58
CA GLY A 221 4.45 11.49 -12.49
C GLY A 221 5.50 12.58 -12.21
N PRO A 222 5.69 13.52 -13.16
CA PRO A 222 6.75 14.53 -13.08
C PRO A 222 6.56 15.54 -11.94
N VAL A 223 5.33 15.78 -11.50
CA VAL A 223 5.06 16.73 -10.39
C VAL A 223 5.73 16.27 -9.09
N LEU A 224 5.78 14.95 -8.84
CA LEU A 224 6.41 14.42 -7.65
C LEU A 224 7.92 14.69 -7.63
N ILE A 225 8.56 14.82 -8.79
CA ILE A 225 9.99 15.17 -8.91
C ILE A 225 10.28 16.57 -8.36
N GLU A 226 9.41 17.54 -8.66
CA GLU A 226 9.56 18.91 -8.11
C GLU A 226 9.37 18.89 -6.59
N VAL A 227 8.38 18.16 -6.10
CA VAL A 227 8.12 17.99 -4.67
C VAL A 227 9.32 17.34 -3.97
N LEU A 228 9.84 16.23 -4.52
CA LEU A 228 11.00 15.54 -3.98
C LEU A 228 12.26 16.41 -3.96
N THR A 229 12.50 17.17 -5.03
CA THR A 229 13.64 18.13 -5.08
C THR A 229 13.56 19.10 -3.90
N ASN A 230 12.39 19.66 -3.65
CA ASN A 230 12.18 20.59 -2.55
C ASN A 230 12.31 19.91 -1.17
N ILE A 231 11.75 18.71 -1.00
CA ILE A 231 11.87 17.94 0.25
C ILE A 231 13.33 17.59 0.54
N ILE A 232 14.07 17.08 -0.44
CA ILE A 232 15.49 16.73 -0.27
C ILE A 232 16.32 17.97 0.12
N LYS A 233 16.06 19.10 -0.53
CA LYS A 233 16.72 20.37 -0.20
C LYS A 233 16.39 20.86 1.20
N THR A 234 15.11 20.88 1.57
CA THR A 234 14.66 21.45 2.85
C THR A 234 14.98 20.55 4.03
N ARG A 235 14.80 19.22 3.89
CA ARG A 235 15.01 18.27 5.01
C ARG A 235 16.46 17.80 5.13
N PHE A 236 17.17 17.64 4.00
CA PHE A 236 18.51 17.05 4.00
C PHE A 236 19.62 18.01 3.63
N GLY A 237 19.26 19.24 3.17
CA GLY A 237 20.23 20.27 2.82
C GLY A 237 21.03 19.97 1.55
N VAL A 238 20.54 19.10 0.66
CA VAL A 238 21.22 18.69 -0.57
C VAL A 238 20.45 19.21 -1.78
N ASP A 239 21.13 19.98 -2.64
CA ASP A 239 20.59 20.46 -3.91
C ASP A 239 20.79 19.38 -4.99
N VAL A 240 19.78 18.58 -5.22
CA VAL A 240 19.78 17.51 -6.22
C VAL A 240 19.11 17.96 -7.51
N THR A 241 19.46 17.30 -8.61
CA THR A 241 18.74 17.41 -9.88
C THR A 241 18.39 16.02 -10.38
N PHE A 242 17.33 15.92 -11.18
CA PHE A 242 16.94 14.67 -11.79
C PHE A 242 17.34 14.67 -13.27
N GLY A 243 17.76 13.52 -13.78
CA GLY A 243 18.05 13.31 -15.19
C GLY A 243 16.77 13.26 -16.03
N GLU A 244 16.92 12.87 -17.30
CA GLU A 244 15.76 12.59 -18.15
C GLU A 244 15.01 11.38 -17.61
N GLY A 245 13.67 11.48 -17.57
CA GLY A 245 12.81 10.37 -17.14
C GLY A 245 12.77 9.27 -18.19
N SER A 246 12.86 8.04 -17.74
CA SER A 246 12.68 6.86 -18.56
C SER A 246 11.46 6.06 -18.08
N ILE A 247 10.83 5.32 -18.99
CA ILE A 247 9.71 4.44 -18.65
C ILE A 247 10.25 3.21 -17.91
N VAL A 248 9.60 2.82 -16.84
CA VAL A 248 9.88 1.56 -16.14
C VAL A 248 9.35 0.42 -16.98
N TYR A 249 10.26 -0.36 -17.57
CA TYR A 249 9.90 -1.58 -18.28
C TYR A 249 9.91 -2.77 -17.33
N LYS A 250 9.07 -3.77 -17.64
CA LYS A 250 9.12 -5.09 -17.02
C LYS A 250 9.39 -6.13 -18.11
N GLU A 251 10.05 -7.22 -17.76
CA GLU A 251 10.33 -8.33 -18.66
C GLU A 251 9.45 -9.53 -18.33
N THR A 252 9.12 -10.30 -19.35
CA THR A 252 8.46 -11.61 -19.19
C THR A 252 9.01 -12.59 -20.22
N ILE A 253 8.68 -13.85 -20.07
CA ILE A 253 9.06 -14.90 -21.02
C ILE A 253 7.94 -15.18 -22.00
N LYS A 254 8.28 -15.46 -23.26
CA LYS A 254 7.31 -15.78 -24.30
C LYS A 254 6.96 -17.27 -24.32
N ASN A 255 7.92 -18.13 -24.02
CA ASN A 255 7.78 -19.58 -24.08
C ASN A 255 8.22 -20.21 -22.77
N LYS A 256 7.76 -21.44 -22.50
CA LYS A 256 8.28 -22.23 -21.38
C LYS A 256 9.78 -22.42 -21.49
N ALA A 257 10.47 -22.25 -20.39
CA ALA A 257 11.91 -22.48 -20.28
C ALA A 257 12.21 -23.37 -19.08
N TYR A 258 13.27 -24.15 -19.20
CA TYR A 258 13.75 -25.01 -18.12
C TYR A 258 15.15 -24.56 -17.73
N GLY A 259 15.30 -24.19 -16.47
CA GLY A 259 16.57 -23.70 -15.91
C GLY A 259 17.12 -24.69 -14.89
N ILE A 260 18.44 -24.89 -14.92
CA ILE A 260 19.16 -25.71 -13.95
C ILE A 260 20.22 -24.81 -13.31
N GLY A 261 20.13 -24.64 -12.00
CA GLY A 261 21.20 -24.08 -11.17
C GLY A 261 22.01 -25.21 -10.58
N HIS A 262 23.32 -25.16 -10.76
CA HIS A 262 24.27 -26.12 -10.18
C HIS A 262 25.41 -25.36 -9.51
N PHE A 263 25.65 -25.68 -8.24
CA PHE A 263 26.68 -25.05 -7.43
C PHE A 263 27.50 -26.14 -6.76
N GLU A 264 28.77 -26.29 -7.13
CA GLU A 264 29.68 -27.34 -6.66
C GLU A 264 31.11 -26.81 -6.43
N PRO A 265 31.32 -25.74 -5.63
CA PRO A 265 32.64 -25.38 -5.18
C PRO A 265 33.12 -26.36 -4.10
N LEU A 266 34.40 -26.29 -3.73
CA LEU A 266 35.03 -27.21 -2.77
C LEU A 266 34.21 -27.34 -1.48
N ARG A 267 33.72 -28.55 -1.19
CA ARG A 267 32.87 -28.90 -0.03
C ARG A 267 31.44 -28.35 -0.02
N HIS A 268 30.96 -27.86 -1.15
CA HIS A 268 29.57 -27.44 -1.30
C HIS A 268 28.93 -28.16 -2.48
N TYR A 269 27.64 -28.44 -2.41
CA TYR A 269 26.88 -29.02 -3.50
C TYR A 269 25.39 -28.63 -3.40
N ALA A 270 24.88 -27.99 -4.40
CA ALA A 270 23.45 -27.76 -4.56
C ALA A 270 23.05 -27.82 -6.04
N GLU A 271 21.91 -28.40 -6.33
CA GLU A 271 21.33 -28.43 -7.67
C GLU A 271 19.82 -28.14 -7.57
N VAL A 272 19.35 -27.19 -8.37
CA VAL A 272 17.95 -26.77 -8.41
C VAL A 272 17.47 -26.71 -9.85
N HIS A 273 16.31 -27.31 -10.10
CA HIS A 273 15.67 -27.35 -11.41
C HIS A 273 14.37 -26.56 -11.37
N LEU A 274 14.26 -25.54 -12.19
CA LEU A 274 13.12 -24.65 -12.27
C LEU A 274 12.47 -24.73 -13.66
N LEU A 275 11.16 -24.87 -13.66
CA LEU A 275 10.33 -24.69 -14.86
C LEU A 275 9.75 -23.27 -14.81
N LEU A 276 9.99 -22.49 -15.86
CA LEU A 276 9.48 -21.15 -16.03
C LEU A 276 8.39 -21.20 -17.10
N GLU A 277 7.22 -20.70 -16.79
CA GLU A 277 6.06 -20.67 -17.68
C GLU A 277 5.53 -19.23 -17.79
N PRO A 278 5.16 -18.75 -19.01
CA PRO A 278 4.54 -17.46 -19.16
C PRO A 278 3.17 -17.43 -18.49
N GLY A 279 2.84 -16.31 -17.85
CA GLY A 279 1.53 -16.01 -17.28
C GLY A 279 0.72 -15.05 -18.15
N GLU A 280 -0.51 -14.78 -17.75
CA GLU A 280 -1.34 -13.77 -18.39
C GLU A 280 -0.84 -12.36 -18.02
N PRO A 281 -0.97 -11.38 -18.93
CA PRO A 281 -0.60 -9.99 -18.62
C PRO A 281 -1.28 -9.46 -17.35
N GLY A 282 -0.48 -8.91 -16.43
CA GLY A 282 -0.95 -8.41 -15.15
C GLY A 282 -1.11 -9.47 -14.06
N SER A 283 -0.71 -10.74 -14.31
CA SER A 283 -0.80 -11.82 -13.31
C SER A 283 0.32 -11.80 -12.27
N GLY A 284 1.37 -11.00 -12.49
CA GLY A 284 2.53 -10.92 -11.62
C GLY A 284 3.36 -12.20 -11.56
N MET A 285 4.22 -12.31 -10.56
CA MET A 285 5.03 -13.50 -10.32
C MET A 285 4.27 -14.52 -9.50
N ARG A 286 4.32 -15.80 -9.93
CA ARG A 286 3.76 -16.94 -9.20
C ARG A 286 4.82 -17.99 -8.95
N TYR A 287 4.79 -18.59 -7.77
CA TYR A 287 5.75 -19.59 -7.36
C TYR A 287 5.04 -20.88 -6.94
N GLU A 288 5.50 -22.03 -7.46
CA GLU A 288 4.95 -23.34 -7.12
C GLU A 288 6.09 -24.34 -6.83
N CYS A 289 5.76 -25.40 -6.09
CA CYS A 289 6.67 -26.50 -5.82
C CYS A 289 5.99 -27.81 -6.20
N HIS A 290 6.52 -28.50 -7.22
CA HIS A 290 6.07 -29.81 -7.67
C HIS A 290 7.16 -30.89 -7.49
N CYS A 291 8.20 -30.58 -6.74
CA CYS A 291 9.28 -31.50 -6.43
C CYS A 291 8.81 -32.56 -5.42
N SER A 292 9.10 -33.85 -5.68
CA SER A 292 8.82 -34.91 -4.72
C SER A 292 9.78 -34.85 -3.53
N GLU A 293 9.30 -35.22 -2.33
CA GLU A 293 10.13 -35.32 -1.12
C GLU A 293 11.20 -36.42 -1.26
N ASP A 294 10.98 -37.42 -2.10
CA ASP A 294 11.97 -38.48 -2.40
C ASP A 294 13.16 -37.96 -3.24
N ILE A 295 12.95 -36.85 -3.97
CA ILE A 295 13.98 -36.22 -4.81
C ILE A 295 14.74 -35.16 -4.01
N LEU A 296 14.04 -34.31 -3.28
CA LEU A 296 14.61 -33.23 -2.46
C LEU A 296 13.81 -33.13 -1.16
N ASP A 297 14.50 -33.19 -0.02
CA ASP A 297 13.88 -33.04 1.30
C ASP A 297 13.09 -31.75 1.43
N LYS A 298 11.97 -31.82 2.15
CA LYS A 298 11.00 -30.73 2.30
C LYS A 298 11.61 -29.44 2.88
N ASN A 299 12.63 -29.55 3.73
CA ASN A 299 13.29 -28.37 4.30
C ASN A 299 14.06 -27.61 3.22
N TRP A 300 14.74 -28.33 2.32
CA TRP A 300 15.40 -27.74 1.17
C TRP A 300 14.40 -27.14 0.18
N GLN A 301 13.28 -27.82 -0.08
CA GLN A 301 12.22 -27.25 -0.92
C GLN A 301 11.69 -25.93 -0.37
N ARG A 302 11.45 -25.84 0.95
CA ARG A 302 11.02 -24.61 1.62
C ARG A 302 12.06 -23.52 1.50
N LEU A 303 13.34 -23.84 1.70
CA LEU A 303 14.42 -22.88 1.62
C LEU A 303 14.52 -22.28 0.21
N VAL A 304 14.52 -23.14 -0.83
CA VAL A 304 14.50 -22.68 -2.23
C VAL A 304 13.29 -21.79 -2.51
N TYR A 305 12.10 -22.21 -2.07
CA TYR A 305 10.88 -21.43 -2.23
C TYR A 305 10.98 -20.05 -1.56
N THR A 306 11.46 -20.00 -0.33
CA THR A 306 11.67 -18.74 0.40
C THR A 306 12.60 -17.82 -0.37
N HIS A 307 13.75 -18.30 -0.82
CA HIS A 307 14.72 -17.49 -1.57
C HIS A 307 14.21 -17.04 -2.94
N LEU A 308 13.35 -17.83 -3.60
CA LEU A 308 12.68 -17.39 -4.83
C LEU A 308 11.69 -16.24 -4.57
N CYS A 309 10.98 -16.26 -3.44
CA CYS A 309 10.00 -15.24 -3.10
C CYS A 309 10.61 -13.94 -2.51
N GLU A 310 11.80 -14.03 -1.90
CA GLU A 310 12.44 -12.90 -1.20
C GLU A 310 13.06 -11.87 -2.15
N LYS A 311 13.41 -12.26 -3.36
CA LYS A 311 14.17 -11.43 -4.29
C LYS A 311 13.36 -11.05 -5.51
N MET A 312 13.48 -9.79 -5.90
CA MET A 312 13.08 -9.35 -7.22
C MET A 312 14.01 -10.00 -8.26
N HIS A 313 13.45 -10.71 -9.22
CA HIS A 313 14.20 -11.32 -10.30
C HIS A 313 14.30 -10.37 -11.47
N ARG A 314 15.51 -10.24 -12.04
CA ARG A 314 15.77 -9.35 -13.17
C ARG A 314 15.86 -10.14 -14.48
N GLY A 315 15.28 -9.58 -15.52
CA GLY A 315 15.35 -10.11 -16.88
C GLY A 315 16.73 -9.94 -17.49
N VAL A 316 17.02 -10.72 -18.53
CA VAL A 316 18.33 -10.77 -19.18
C VAL A 316 18.49 -9.77 -20.32
N LEU A 317 17.39 -9.16 -20.81
CA LEU A 317 17.43 -8.25 -21.96
C LEU A 317 17.74 -6.82 -21.55
N THR A 318 17.04 -6.32 -20.56
CA THR A 318 17.15 -4.93 -20.09
C THR A 318 17.57 -4.82 -18.63
N GLY A 319 17.59 -5.94 -17.90
CA GLY A 319 17.78 -5.95 -16.46
C GLY A 319 16.58 -5.49 -15.65
N SER A 320 15.45 -5.28 -16.32
CA SER A 320 14.18 -4.90 -15.68
C SER A 320 13.59 -6.05 -14.87
N GLU A 321 12.69 -5.72 -13.97
CA GLU A 321 11.98 -6.71 -13.16
C GLU A 321 11.20 -7.70 -14.02
N LEU A 322 11.27 -8.99 -13.67
CA LEU A 322 10.47 -10.04 -14.28
C LEU A 322 9.04 -9.98 -13.71
N THR A 323 8.05 -10.17 -14.59
CA THR A 323 6.64 -10.23 -14.24
C THR A 323 5.87 -11.23 -15.11
N ASP A 324 4.63 -11.49 -14.77
CA ASP A 324 3.69 -12.30 -15.56
C ASP A 324 4.25 -13.66 -15.95
N MET A 325 4.81 -14.36 -14.96
CA MET A 325 5.33 -15.69 -15.15
C MET A 325 5.19 -16.53 -13.88
N LYS A 326 5.20 -17.84 -14.09
CA LYS A 326 5.20 -18.82 -13.02
C LYS A 326 6.54 -19.55 -12.97
N ILE A 327 7.14 -19.62 -11.78
CA ILE A 327 8.35 -20.39 -11.51
C ILE A 327 7.97 -21.60 -10.65
N THR A 328 8.22 -22.79 -11.17
CA THR A 328 7.92 -24.05 -10.49
C THR A 328 9.22 -24.79 -10.15
N LEU A 329 9.45 -25.10 -8.87
CA LEU A 329 10.50 -26.02 -8.47
C LEU A 329 10.08 -27.45 -8.84
N VAL A 330 10.77 -28.06 -9.79
CA VAL A 330 10.41 -29.41 -10.32
C VAL A 330 11.35 -30.50 -9.84
N ALA A 331 12.60 -30.21 -9.57
CA ALA A 331 13.58 -31.13 -9.01
C ALA A 331 14.71 -30.38 -8.32
N GLY A 332 15.50 -31.09 -7.53
CA GLY A 332 16.70 -30.57 -6.92
C GLY A 332 17.54 -31.71 -6.35
N ARG A 333 18.77 -31.42 -6.00
CA ARG A 333 19.67 -32.39 -5.38
C ARG A 333 20.49 -31.74 -4.28
N ALA A 334 20.53 -32.39 -3.13
CA ALA A 334 21.33 -31.99 -1.99
C ALA A 334 22.27 -33.15 -1.61
N HIS A 335 23.45 -32.81 -1.07
CA HIS A 335 24.37 -33.81 -0.57
C HIS A 335 24.41 -33.76 0.97
N PRO A 336 24.24 -34.90 1.68
CA PRO A 336 24.07 -34.90 3.15
C PRO A 336 25.19 -34.26 3.96
N LYS A 337 26.39 -34.11 3.40
CA LYS A 337 27.57 -33.54 4.07
C LYS A 337 28.07 -32.25 3.43
N HIS A 338 27.53 -31.85 2.28
CA HIS A 338 28.08 -30.76 1.49
C HIS A 338 27.01 -29.73 1.02
N THR A 339 25.76 -29.89 1.45
CA THR A 339 24.73 -28.88 1.21
C THR A 339 24.47 -28.12 2.50
N GLU A 340 24.66 -26.83 2.47
CA GLU A 340 24.40 -25.91 3.55
C GLU A 340 23.31 -24.90 3.15
N GLY A 341 22.70 -24.23 4.14
CA GLY A 341 21.58 -23.34 3.89
C GLY A 341 21.90 -22.10 3.03
N GLY A 342 23.17 -21.84 2.76
CA GLY A 342 23.63 -20.74 1.92
C GLY A 342 23.99 -21.14 0.49
N ASP A 343 23.91 -22.43 0.14
CA ASP A 343 24.28 -22.93 -1.20
C ASP A 343 23.14 -22.76 -2.20
#